data_4c9e423c6d17e4e14893b63dfb3e2422
#
_entry.id   4c9e423c6d17e4e14893b63dfb3e2422
#
_cell.length_a   1.000
_cell.length_b   1.000
_cell.length_c   1.000
_cell.angle_alpha   90.00
_cell.angle_beta   90.00
_cell.angle_gamma   90.00
#
_symmetry.space_group_name_H-M   'P 1'
#
loop_
_entity.id
_entity.type
_entity.pdbx_description
1 polymer ?
#
loop_
_entity_poly.entity_id
_entity_poly.type
_entity_poly.pdbx_seq_one_letter_code
_entity_poly.pdbx_strand_id
1 'polypeptide(L)'
;MSLLVAAFYRFAALENLPALRGELLQLAEAQEVSGTILLAPEGVNGTIAGADAGVQALLDRLRQVAGLERLEAKFSRSEIQAFHRLKVRLKREIVTMGEPQVSPYLASEVGTHVPPGQWDALIADPDTLVIDTRNAYEVAIGSFEGAIDPGTETFREFPQWVERELRPLVEQRQPRAIAMFCTGGIRCEKATAYLQQQGFDGVHHLEGGILRYLEEIPEPLSSWRGECFVFDKRVAVNHQLEPGEHSVCHACGLPLSPADRQLPSYVAGVSCRHCLERFSDADRQRFTERQRQMERARQRGECHLGGRPVG
;
A
#
# COMPACT_ATOMS: atom_id res chain seq x y z
N MET A 1 13.00 20.60 -7.54
CA MET A 1 11.99 20.24 -8.56
C MET A 1 11.10 19.14 -7.97
N SER A 2 9.79 19.32 -8.02
CA SER A 2 8.82 18.34 -7.53
C SER A 2 8.79 17.14 -8.49
N LEU A 3 8.93 15.92 -7.97
CA LEU A 3 8.84 14.67 -8.72
C LEU A 3 7.39 14.21 -8.82
N LEU A 4 7.01 13.66 -9.96
CA LEU A 4 5.74 12.96 -10.12
C LEU A 4 5.85 11.56 -9.50
N VAL A 5 4.88 11.21 -8.66
CA VAL A 5 4.72 9.86 -8.10
C VAL A 5 3.46 9.26 -8.70
N ALA A 6 3.57 8.06 -9.28
CA ALA A 6 2.44 7.33 -9.86
C ALA A 6 2.29 5.97 -9.17
N ALA A 7 1.14 5.75 -8.54
CA ALA A 7 0.74 4.45 -7.99
C ALA A 7 -0.31 3.82 -8.91
N PHE A 8 -0.12 2.56 -9.27
CA PHE A 8 -0.97 1.86 -10.22
C PHE A 8 -1.05 0.37 -9.91
N TYR A 9 -2.16 -0.23 -10.30
CA TYR A 9 -2.30 -1.68 -10.38
C TYR A 9 -3.34 -2.04 -11.45
N ARG A 10 -3.23 -3.26 -11.97
CA ARG A 10 -4.27 -3.88 -12.78
C ARG A 10 -4.13 -5.39 -12.74
N PHE A 11 -5.26 -6.05 -12.50
CA PHE A 11 -5.39 -7.48 -12.70
C PHE A 11 -5.61 -7.75 -14.19
N ALA A 12 -4.76 -8.60 -14.77
CA ALA A 12 -4.81 -9.06 -16.15
C ALA A 12 -3.93 -10.30 -16.30
N ALA A 13 -4.32 -11.24 -17.15
CA ALA A 13 -3.47 -12.37 -17.49
C ALA A 13 -2.24 -11.88 -18.26
N LEU A 14 -1.06 -12.00 -17.65
CA LEU A 14 0.21 -11.54 -18.25
C LEU A 14 1.13 -12.72 -18.57
N GLU A 15 1.76 -12.63 -19.73
CA GLU A 15 2.77 -13.58 -20.21
C GLU A 15 4.14 -12.92 -20.36
N ASN A 16 5.18 -13.72 -20.59
CA ASN A 16 6.54 -13.23 -20.86
C ASN A 16 7.10 -12.24 -19.83
N LEU A 17 6.75 -12.41 -18.57
CA LEU A 17 7.15 -11.51 -17.47
C LEU A 17 8.67 -11.24 -17.38
N PRO A 18 9.59 -12.20 -17.66
CA PRO A 18 11.02 -11.92 -17.66
C PRO A 18 11.44 -10.91 -18.72
N ALA A 19 10.88 -10.97 -19.93
CA ALA A 19 11.16 -10.01 -21.01
C ALA A 19 10.65 -8.62 -20.64
N LEU A 20 9.37 -8.53 -20.22
CA LEU A 20 8.76 -7.27 -19.77
C LEU A 20 9.57 -6.63 -18.61
N ARG A 21 10.04 -7.45 -17.66
CA ARG A 21 10.91 -6.96 -16.57
C ARG A 21 12.18 -6.32 -17.11
N GLY A 22 12.84 -6.96 -18.09
CA GLY A 22 14.06 -6.44 -18.70
C GLY A 22 13.84 -5.08 -19.37
N GLU A 23 12.79 -4.97 -20.18
CA GLU A 23 12.41 -3.73 -20.88
C GLU A 23 12.09 -2.59 -19.90
N LEU A 24 11.31 -2.86 -18.85
CA LEU A 24 10.98 -1.85 -17.84
C LEU A 24 12.20 -1.36 -17.06
N LEU A 25 13.17 -2.25 -16.75
CA LEU A 25 14.40 -1.85 -16.10
C LEU A 25 15.26 -0.94 -16.99
N GLN A 26 15.42 -1.28 -18.28
CA GLN A 26 16.17 -0.46 -19.25
C GLN A 26 15.52 0.90 -19.46
N LEU A 27 14.19 0.92 -19.67
CA LEU A 27 13.45 2.16 -19.86
C LEU A 27 13.55 3.07 -18.62
N ALA A 28 13.38 2.52 -17.44
CA ALA A 28 13.47 3.30 -16.20
C ALA A 28 14.86 3.85 -15.93
N GLU A 29 15.90 3.11 -16.28
CA GLU A 29 17.28 3.62 -16.19
C GLU A 29 17.50 4.79 -17.13
N ALA A 30 17.04 4.66 -18.41
CA ALA A 30 17.16 5.72 -19.41
C ALA A 30 16.34 6.98 -19.03
N GLN A 31 15.24 6.82 -18.34
CA GLN A 31 14.31 7.89 -17.92
C GLN A 31 14.52 8.36 -16.46
N GLU A 32 15.53 7.86 -15.77
CA GLU A 32 15.84 8.17 -14.37
C GLU A 32 14.65 7.97 -13.41
N VAL A 33 13.80 6.98 -13.69
CA VAL A 33 12.64 6.65 -12.86
C VAL A 33 13.03 5.64 -11.78
N SER A 34 12.60 5.90 -10.55
CA SER A 34 12.77 5.03 -9.39
C SER A 34 11.43 4.46 -8.92
N GLY A 35 11.44 3.41 -8.08
CA GLY A 35 10.20 2.84 -7.56
C GLY A 35 10.23 1.34 -7.34
N THR A 36 9.03 0.76 -7.23
CA THR A 36 8.85 -0.69 -7.18
C THR A 36 7.71 -1.08 -8.10
N ILE A 37 7.96 -2.05 -9.00
CA ILE A 37 6.96 -2.69 -9.85
C ILE A 37 6.96 -4.18 -9.53
N LEU A 38 5.79 -4.74 -9.23
CA LEU A 38 5.54 -6.16 -9.08
C LEU A 38 4.84 -6.65 -10.36
N LEU A 39 5.38 -7.69 -10.97
CA LEU A 39 4.81 -8.38 -12.11
C LEU A 39 4.48 -9.82 -11.69
N ALA A 40 3.26 -10.26 -11.96
CA ALA A 40 2.82 -11.63 -11.74
C ALA A 40 1.95 -12.10 -12.91
N PRO A 41 1.69 -13.41 -13.06
CA PRO A 41 0.75 -13.91 -14.07
C PRO A 41 -0.64 -13.28 -13.96
N GLU A 42 -1.02 -12.81 -12.77
CA GLU A 42 -2.31 -12.16 -12.48
C GLU A 42 -2.33 -10.65 -12.73
N GLY A 43 -1.19 -10.00 -13.13
CA GLY A 43 -1.20 -8.56 -13.38
C GLY A 43 0.06 -7.80 -13.02
N VAL A 44 -0.13 -6.50 -12.80
CA VAL A 44 0.90 -5.54 -12.40
C VAL A 44 0.46 -4.70 -11.20
N ASN A 45 1.40 -4.39 -10.31
CA ASN A 45 1.21 -3.45 -9.19
C ASN A 45 2.51 -2.67 -9.00
N GLY A 46 2.43 -1.36 -8.82
CA GLY A 46 3.62 -0.57 -8.64
C GLY A 46 3.39 0.85 -8.15
N THR A 47 4.48 1.41 -7.65
CA THR A 47 4.61 2.85 -7.41
C THR A 47 5.97 3.28 -7.96
N ILE A 48 5.96 4.28 -8.83
CA ILE A 48 7.15 4.83 -9.48
C ILE A 48 7.22 6.35 -9.27
N ALA A 49 8.40 6.91 -9.31
CA ALA A 49 8.64 8.34 -9.15
C ALA A 49 9.80 8.82 -10.04
N GLY A 50 9.63 10.01 -10.62
CA GLY A 50 10.62 10.62 -11.49
C GLY A 50 10.12 11.92 -12.11
N ALA A 51 10.81 12.39 -13.14
CA ALA A 51 10.30 13.47 -13.99
C ALA A 51 9.02 13.04 -14.70
N ASP A 52 8.11 13.97 -14.96
CA ASP A 52 6.79 13.70 -15.55
C ASP A 52 6.89 12.86 -16.84
N ALA A 53 7.77 13.24 -17.74
CA ALA A 53 7.97 12.53 -19.01
C ALA A 53 8.45 11.08 -18.82
N GLY A 54 9.37 10.85 -17.86
CA GLY A 54 9.89 9.52 -17.57
C GLY A 54 8.83 8.60 -16.95
N VAL A 55 8.06 9.11 -15.99
CA VAL A 55 6.94 8.37 -15.38
C VAL A 55 5.91 8.01 -16.44
N GLN A 56 5.53 8.97 -17.30
CA GLN A 56 4.57 8.74 -18.38
C GLN A 56 5.08 7.70 -19.38
N ALA A 57 6.35 7.75 -19.78
CA ALA A 57 6.94 6.77 -20.70
C ALA A 57 6.84 5.33 -20.16
N LEU A 58 7.06 5.12 -18.85
CA LEU A 58 6.89 3.79 -18.24
C LEU A 58 5.43 3.34 -18.22
N LEU A 59 4.50 4.24 -17.89
CA LEU A 59 3.06 3.94 -17.91
C LEU A 59 2.58 3.60 -19.32
N ASP A 60 3.04 4.34 -20.33
CA ASP A 60 2.67 4.11 -21.73
C ASP A 60 3.24 2.78 -22.23
N ARG A 61 4.47 2.42 -21.82
CA ARG A 61 5.00 1.09 -22.12
C ARG A 61 4.18 -0.02 -21.50
N LEU A 62 3.75 0.13 -20.23
CA LEU A 62 2.87 -0.83 -19.59
C LEU A 62 1.53 -0.94 -20.31
N ARG A 63 0.92 0.16 -20.75
CA ARG A 63 -0.34 0.18 -21.49
C ARG A 63 -0.28 -0.49 -22.86
N GLN A 64 0.91 -0.70 -23.41
CA GLN A 64 1.13 -1.47 -24.66
C GLN A 64 1.13 -2.99 -24.43
N VAL A 65 1.11 -3.44 -23.17
CA VAL A 65 1.02 -4.87 -22.85
C VAL A 65 -0.45 -5.31 -22.91
N ALA A 66 -0.70 -6.44 -23.57
CA ALA A 66 -2.05 -7.01 -23.65
C ALA A 66 -2.68 -7.19 -22.26
N GLY A 67 -3.91 -6.69 -22.10
CA GLY A 67 -4.65 -6.67 -20.83
C GLY A 67 -4.35 -5.46 -19.93
N LEU A 68 -3.32 -4.66 -20.23
CA LEU A 68 -2.99 -3.45 -19.47
C LEU A 68 -3.35 -2.14 -20.19
N GLU A 69 -4.07 -2.17 -21.32
CA GLU A 69 -4.43 -0.99 -22.12
C GLU A 69 -5.19 0.06 -21.31
N ARG A 70 -5.96 -0.37 -20.33
CA ARG A 70 -6.72 0.50 -19.42
C ARG A 70 -6.06 0.65 -18.05
N LEU A 71 -4.72 0.55 -17.97
CA LEU A 71 -4.01 0.77 -16.73
C LEU A 71 -4.16 2.23 -16.28
N GLU A 72 -4.85 2.42 -15.17
CA GLU A 72 -4.99 3.71 -14.51
C GLU A 72 -3.87 3.91 -13.49
N ALA A 73 -3.47 5.15 -13.30
CA ALA A 73 -2.50 5.54 -12.29
C ALA A 73 -3.02 6.71 -11.46
N LYS A 74 -2.77 6.65 -10.16
CA LYS A 74 -3.01 7.75 -9.24
C LYS A 74 -1.74 8.55 -9.10
N PHE A 75 -1.86 9.86 -9.26
CA PHE A 75 -0.72 10.76 -9.27
C PHE A 75 -0.66 11.59 -7.98
N SER A 76 0.55 11.80 -7.50
CA SER A 76 0.85 12.75 -6.44
C SER A 76 2.20 13.41 -6.69
N ARG A 77 2.53 14.46 -5.95
CA ARG A 77 3.81 15.16 -6.06
C ARG A 77 4.65 14.93 -4.81
N SER A 78 5.97 14.88 -4.98
CA SER A 78 6.90 14.78 -3.87
C SER A 78 8.11 15.67 -4.13
N GLU A 79 8.49 16.47 -3.15
CA GLU A 79 9.72 17.28 -3.19
C GLU A 79 10.96 16.46 -2.81
N ILE A 80 10.75 15.30 -2.20
CA ILE A 80 11.81 14.36 -1.83
C ILE A 80 11.83 13.17 -2.78
N GLN A 81 13.01 12.59 -3.00
CA GLN A 81 13.17 11.35 -3.74
C GLN A 81 12.44 10.21 -3.00
N ALA A 82 11.25 9.82 -3.49
CA ALA A 82 10.40 8.81 -2.85
C ALA A 82 11.04 7.41 -2.79
N PHE A 83 11.94 7.09 -3.72
CA PHE A 83 12.61 5.79 -3.81
C PHE A 83 14.09 5.95 -4.13
N HIS A 84 14.94 5.01 -3.66
CA HIS A 84 16.39 5.03 -3.95
C HIS A 84 16.74 4.52 -5.36
N ARG A 85 15.95 3.58 -5.90
CA ARG A 85 16.17 2.93 -7.21
C ARG A 85 14.90 2.27 -7.70
N LEU A 86 14.85 1.90 -8.98
CA LEU A 86 13.79 1.02 -9.47
C LEU A 86 14.07 -0.44 -9.07
N LYS A 87 13.01 -1.14 -8.67
CA LYS A 87 12.95 -2.59 -8.46
C LYS A 87 11.78 -3.16 -9.25
N VAL A 88 12.05 -3.99 -10.26
CA VAL A 88 11.00 -4.77 -10.93
C VAL A 88 11.13 -6.22 -10.45
N ARG A 89 10.10 -6.72 -9.76
CA ARG A 89 10.09 -8.03 -9.11
C ARG A 89 9.06 -8.93 -9.74
N LEU A 90 9.47 -10.14 -10.12
CA LEU A 90 8.56 -11.21 -10.48
C LEU A 90 8.00 -11.86 -9.22
N LYS A 91 6.70 -12.01 -9.17
CA LYS A 91 5.95 -12.56 -8.05
C LYS A 91 4.95 -13.61 -8.54
N ARG A 92 4.36 -14.38 -7.63
CA ARG A 92 3.21 -15.24 -7.92
C ARG A 92 1.91 -14.46 -7.93
N GLU A 93 1.83 -13.42 -7.10
CA GLU A 93 0.68 -12.55 -6.90
C GLU A 93 1.15 -11.08 -6.85
N ILE A 94 0.38 -10.16 -7.46
CA ILE A 94 0.67 -8.71 -7.39
C ILE A 94 0.29 -8.10 -6.04
N VAL A 95 -0.61 -8.77 -5.32
CA VAL A 95 -0.92 -8.54 -3.90
C VAL A 95 -1.05 -9.92 -3.24
N THR A 96 -0.19 -10.22 -2.29
CA THR A 96 -0.05 -11.58 -1.80
C THR A 96 -1.10 -11.89 -0.73
N MET A 97 -2.14 -12.64 -1.10
CA MET A 97 -3.15 -13.18 -0.19
C MET A 97 -2.87 -14.66 0.16
N GLY A 98 -2.10 -15.35 -0.67
CA GLY A 98 -1.84 -16.78 -0.52
C GLY A 98 -2.82 -17.67 -1.29
N GLU A 99 -3.73 -17.06 -2.06
CA GLU A 99 -4.79 -17.71 -2.86
C GLU A 99 -4.60 -17.31 -4.33
N PRO A 100 -3.59 -17.89 -5.03
CA PRO A 100 -3.24 -17.48 -6.40
C PRO A 100 -4.32 -17.78 -7.43
N GLN A 101 -5.29 -18.66 -7.11
CA GLN A 101 -6.45 -18.95 -7.96
C GLN A 101 -7.50 -17.83 -7.90
N VAL A 102 -7.45 -16.94 -6.91
CA VAL A 102 -8.33 -15.78 -6.81
C VAL A 102 -7.72 -14.64 -7.61
N SER A 103 -8.12 -14.50 -8.87
CA SER A 103 -7.63 -13.47 -9.79
C SER A 103 -8.80 -12.71 -10.38
N PRO A 104 -9.06 -11.49 -9.91
CA PRO A 104 -10.22 -10.71 -10.31
C PRO A 104 -9.98 -10.03 -11.67
N TYR A 105 -10.13 -10.76 -12.77
CA TYR A 105 -9.97 -10.23 -14.13
C TYR A 105 -11.21 -9.50 -14.65
N LEU A 106 -12.39 -9.91 -14.21
CA LEU A 106 -13.66 -9.34 -14.65
C LEU A 106 -14.34 -8.60 -13.51
N ALA A 107 -15.02 -7.49 -13.82
CA ALA A 107 -15.78 -6.73 -12.84
C ALA A 107 -16.88 -7.57 -12.13
N SER A 108 -17.39 -8.62 -12.79
CA SER A 108 -18.37 -9.54 -12.21
C SER A 108 -17.77 -10.52 -11.20
N GLU A 109 -16.45 -10.60 -11.11
CA GLU A 109 -15.72 -11.48 -10.19
C GLU A 109 -15.29 -10.77 -8.90
N VAL A 110 -15.62 -9.49 -8.77
CA VAL A 110 -15.29 -8.65 -7.61
C VAL A 110 -16.56 -8.08 -6.99
N GLY A 111 -16.47 -7.63 -5.74
CA GLY A 111 -17.56 -6.92 -5.08
C GLY A 111 -17.91 -5.62 -5.78
N THR A 112 -19.07 -5.07 -5.44
CA THR A 112 -19.54 -3.81 -5.99
C THR A 112 -18.61 -2.67 -5.64
N HIS A 113 -18.10 -1.95 -6.64
CA HIS A 113 -17.34 -0.73 -6.45
C HIS A 113 -18.24 0.40 -5.96
N VAL A 114 -17.87 1.01 -4.84
CA VAL A 114 -18.61 2.14 -4.24
C VAL A 114 -17.78 3.40 -4.40
N PRO A 115 -18.24 4.40 -5.17
CA PRO A 115 -17.55 5.66 -5.31
C PRO A 115 -17.39 6.37 -3.96
N PRO A 116 -16.31 7.17 -3.74
CA PRO A 116 -16.09 7.93 -2.51
C PRO A 116 -17.30 8.72 -2.03
N GLY A 117 -18.02 9.39 -2.92
CA GLY A 117 -19.21 10.18 -2.57
C GLY A 117 -20.41 9.39 -2.07
N GLN A 118 -20.41 8.06 -2.19
CA GLN A 118 -21.45 7.16 -1.67
C GLN A 118 -20.94 6.32 -0.49
N TRP A 119 -19.66 6.38 -0.20
CA TRP A 119 -19.01 5.52 0.79
C TRP A 119 -19.51 5.78 2.22
N ASP A 120 -19.55 7.04 2.64
CA ASP A 120 -19.97 7.40 4.01
C ASP A 120 -21.42 7.01 4.29
N ALA A 121 -22.31 7.11 3.29
CA ALA A 121 -23.70 6.67 3.43
C ALA A 121 -23.78 5.14 3.62
N LEU A 122 -22.94 4.36 2.93
CA LEU A 122 -22.91 2.90 3.07
C LEU A 122 -22.39 2.49 4.45
N ILE A 123 -21.27 3.07 4.89
CA ILE A 123 -20.64 2.68 6.17
C ILE A 123 -21.37 3.19 7.40
N ALA A 124 -22.22 4.21 7.26
CA ALA A 124 -23.09 4.71 8.33
C ALA A 124 -24.31 3.82 8.57
N ASP A 125 -24.64 2.92 7.66
CA ASP A 125 -25.76 1.98 7.83
C ASP A 125 -25.39 0.93 8.90
N PRO A 126 -26.15 0.79 10.01
CA PRO A 126 -25.86 -0.17 11.08
C PRO A 126 -25.90 -1.64 10.62
N ASP A 127 -26.56 -1.94 9.51
CA ASP A 127 -26.60 -3.26 8.90
C ASP A 127 -25.42 -3.52 7.94
N THR A 128 -24.45 -2.60 7.88
CA THR A 128 -23.21 -2.76 7.12
C THR A 128 -22.06 -3.15 8.05
N LEU A 129 -21.35 -4.23 7.71
CA LEU A 129 -20.05 -4.54 8.31
C LEU A 129 -18.96 -3.85 7.53
N VAL A 130 -18.21 -2.98 8.19
CA VAL A 130 -17.09 -2.24 7.58
C VAL A 130 -15.78 -2.92 7.96
N ILE A 131 -14.95 -3.29 6.99
CA ILE A 131 -13.72 -4.07 7.21
C ILE A 131 -12.52 -3.35 6.60
N ASP A 132 -11.51 -3.08 7.41
CA ASP A 132 -10.22 -2.60 6.95
C ASP A 132 -9.34 -3.79 6.52
N THR A 133 -9.09 -3.96 5.23
CA THR A 133 -8.29 -5.09 4.72
C THR A 133 -6.78 -4.84 4.76
N ARG A 134 -6.35 -3.79 5.45
CA ARG A 134 -4.94 -3.45 5.63
C ARG A 134 -4.32 -4.23 6.79
N ASN A 135 -3.00 -4.16 6.87
CA ASN A 135 -2.28 -4.75 8.00
C ASN A 135 -2.50 -3.89 9.26
N ALA A 136 -2.49 -4.52 10.43
CA ALA A 136 -2.74 -3.86 11.73
C ALA A 136 -1.90 -2.59 11.96
N TYR A 137 -0.64 -2.55 11.50
CA TYR A 137 0.19 -1.35 11.63
C TYR A 137 -0.27 -0.17 10.76
N GLU A 138 -0.98 -0.44 9.65
CA GLU A 138 -1.58 0.60 8.81
C GLU A 138 -2.87 1.12 9.45
N VAL A 139 -3.67 0.21 10.03
CA VAL A 139 -4.92 0.54 10.75
C VAL A 139 -4.62 1.40 11.98
N ALA A 140 -3.54 1.08 12.70
CA ALA A 140 -3.15 1.79 13.93
C ALA A 140 -2.85 3.28 13.75
N ILE A 141 -2.57 3.76 12.53
CA ILE A 141 -2.30 5.17 12.26
C ILE A 141 -3.47 5.93 11.65
N GLY A 142 -4.51 5.23 11.24
CA GLY A 142 -5.76 5.81 10.76
C GLY A 142 -6.67 4.77 10.12
N SER A 143 -7.97 4.94 10.28
CA SER A 143 -9.01 4.09 9.71
C SER A 143 -10.35 4.84 9.63
N PHE A 144 -11.36 4.26 8.98
CA PHE A 144 -12.73 4.75 9.08
C PHE A 144 -13.32 4.42 10.45
N GLU A 145 -14.12 5.33 10.98
CA GLU A 145 -14.77 5.15 12.27
C GLU A 145 -15.71 3.92 12.23
N GLY A 146 -15.59 3.06 13.24
CA GLY A 146 -16.39 1.83 13.33
C GLY A 146 -15.91 0.65 12.47
N ALA A 147 -14.83 0.80 11.71
CA ALA A 147 -14.28 -0.29 10.92
C ALA A 147 -13.68 -1.39 11.79
N ILE A 148 -13.91 -2.63 11.37
CA ILE A 148 -13.31 -3.82 11.99
C ILE A 148 -11.87 -3.94 11.49
N ASP A 149 -10.92 -3.98 12.44
CA ASP A 149 -9.52 -4.35 12.19
C ASP A 149 -9.40 -5.88 12.28
N PRO A 150 -9.03 -6.60 11.21
CA PRO A 150 -8.72 -8.02 11.27
C PRO A 150 -7.53 -8.38 12.18
N GLY A 151 -6.72 -7.42 12.58
CA GLY A 151 -5.53 -7.62 13.39
C GLY A 151 -4.43 -8.40 12.67
N THR A 152 -4.46 -8.46 11.34
CA THR A 152 -3.50 -9.23 10.55
C THR A 152 -2.17 -8.48 10.38
N GLU A 153 -1.05 -9.18 10.53
CA GLU A 153 0.26 -8.61 10.23
C GLU A 153 0.54 -8.54 8.73
N THR A 154 -0.06 -9.46 7.97
CA THR A 154 0.06 -9.55 6.52
C THR A 154 -1.27 -9.92 5.89
N PHE A 155 -1.50 -9.46 4.66
CA PHE A 155 -2.72 -9.78 3.90
C PHE A 155 -2.89 -11.30 3.62
N ARG A 156 -1.85 -12.12 3.82
CA ARG A 156 -1.93 -13.59 3.75
C ARG A 156 -2.77 -14.22 4.85
N GLU A 157 -2.96 -13.53 5.94
CA GLU A 157 -3.74 -14.00 7.09
C GLU A 157 -5.23 -13.74 6.90
N PHE A 158 -5.59 -12.92 5.90
CA PHE A 158 -6.98 -12.53 5.63
C PHE A 158 -7.91 -13.73 5.38
N PRO A 159 -7.58 -14.75 4.56
CA PRO A 159 -8.45 -15.92 4.39
C PRO A 159 -8.72 -16.68 5.70
N GLN A 160 -7.71 -16.84 6.54
CA GLN A 160 -7.87 -17.51 7.84
C GLN A 160 -8.76 -16.67 8.78
N TRP A 161 -8.60 -15.35 8.79
CA TRP A 161 -9.44 -14.46 9.56
C TRP A 161 -10.90 -14.51 9.10
N VAL A 162 -11.14 -14.56 7.79
CA VAL A 162 -12.49 -14.70 7.21
C VAL A 162 -13.20 -15.92 7.77
N GLU A 163 -12.55 -17.09 7.78
CA GLU A 163 -13.18 -18.32 8.28
C GLU A 163 -13.37 -18.30 9.80
N ARG A 164 -12.42 -17.75 10.54
CA ARG A 164 -12.43 -17.80 12.00
C ARG A 164 -13.31 -16.74 12.64
N GLU A 165 -13.36 -15.54 12.06
CA GLU A 165 -13.97 -14.35 12.68
C GLU A 165 -15.12 -13.80 11.83
N LEU A 166 -14.92 -13.59 10.51
CA LEU A 166 -15.92 -12.93 9.68
C LEU A 166 -17.14 -13.83 9.45
N ARG A 167 -16.94 -15.11 9.13
CA ARG A 167 -18.05 -16.04 8.85
C ARG A 167 -19.00 -16.17 10.04
N PRO A 168 -18.54 -16.47 11.28
CA PRO A 168 -19.42 -16.47 12.45
C PRO A 168 -20.12 -15.12 12.70
N LEU A 169 -19.39 -14.01 12.47
CA LEU A 169 -19.96 -12.67 12.65
C LEU A 169 -21.09 -12.39 11.67
N VAL A 170 -20.94 -12.78 10.39
CA VAL A 170 -21.98 -12.66 9.36
C VAL A 170 -23.16 -13.56 9.67
N GLU A 171 -22.93 -14.79 10.08
CA GLU A 171 -23.99 -15.72 10.50
C GLU A 171 -24.81 -15.18 11.68
N GLN A 172 -24.14 -14.53 12.65
CA GLN A 172 -24.78 -13.96 13.81
C GLN A 172 -25.56 -12.66 13.52
N ARG A 173 -24.94 -11.74 12.76
CA ARG A 173 -25.47 -10.39 12.53
C ARG A 173 -26.38 -10.28 11.33
N GLN A 174 -26.26 -11.20 10.35
CA GLN A 174 -27.00 -11.17 9.09
C GLN A 174 -26.94 -9.79 8.41
N PRO A 175 -25.74 -9.20 8.21
CA PRO A 175 -25.61 -7.86 7.68
C PRO A 175 -26.16 -7.79 6.26
N ARG A 176 -26.66 -6.63 5.88
CA ARG A 176 -27.14 -6.37 4.52
C ARG A 176 -25.99 -6.12 3.54
N ALA A 177 -24.86 -5.63 4.05
CA ALA A 177 -23.68 -5.34 3.27
C ALA A 177 -22.38 -5.63 4.04
N ILE A 178 -21.35 -6.02 3.31
CA ILE A 178 -19.96 -6.13 3.78
C ILE A 178 -19.15 -5.12 2.95
N ALA A 179 -18.74 -4.02 3.57
CA ALA A 179 -18.02 -2.93 2.93
C ALA A 179 -16.51 -3.00 3.28
N MET A 180 -15.66 -3.13 2.29
CA MET A 180 -14.22 -3.28 2.48
C MET A 180 -13.43 -2.13 1.88
N PHE A 181 -12.32 -1.76 2.50
CA PHE A 181 -11.42 -0.74 2.00
C PHE A 181 -9.96 -1.08 2.25
N CYS A 182 -9.08 -0.48 1.46
CA CYS A 182 -7.63 -0.48 1.69
C CYS A 182 -7.03 0.81 1.13
N THR A 183 -5.70 0.97 1.21
CA THR A 183 -5.00 2.20 0.79
C THR A 183 -5.34 2.61 -0.65
N GLY A 184 -5.21 1.70 -1.62
CA GLY A 184 -5.35 2.04 -3.04
C GLY A 184 -6.38 1.23 -3.82
N GLY A 185 -7.08 0.27 -3.18
CA GLY A 185 -8.11 -0.58 -3.81
C GLY A 185 -7.65 -2.01 -4.13
N ILE A 186 -6.37 -2.25 -4.40
CA ILE A 186 -5.87 -3.55 -4.90
C ILE A 186 -6.17 -4.75 -3.99
N ARG A 187 -6.05 -4.59 -2.65
CA ARG A 187 -6.36 -5.68 -1.71
C ARG A 187 -7.85 -6.00 -1.74
N CYS A 188 -8.68 -4.96 -1.86
CA CYS A 188 -10.13 -5.12 -1.90
C CYS A 188 -10.62 -5.84 -3.14
N GLU A 189 -10.04 -5.58 -4.32
CA GLU A 189 -10.37 -6.35 -5.52
C GLU A 189 -10.25 -7.87 -5.25
N LYS A 190 -9.12 -8.28 -4.66
CA LYS A 190 -8.84 -9.69 -4.38
C LYS A 190 -9.64 -10.21 -3.19
N ALA A 191 -9.80 -9.41 -2.12
CA ALA A 191 -10.57 -9.78 -0.94
C ALA A 191 -12.06 -9.98 -1.26
N THR A 192 -12.66 -9.08 -2.04
CA THR A 192 -14.06 -9.20 -2.42
C THR A 192 -14.30 -10.37 -3.35
N ALA A 193 -13.41 -10.61 -4.31
CA ALA A 193 -13.48 -11.80 -5.17
C ALA A 193 -13.40 -13.09 -4.34
N TYR A 194 -12.50 -13.13 -3.35
CA TYR A 194 -12.40 -14.26 -2.43
C TYR A 194 -13.69 -14.45 -1.64
N LEU A 195 -14.26 -13.40 -1.03
CA LEU A 195 -15.50 -13.52 -0.27
C LEU A 195 -16.67 -14.03 -1.12
N GLN A 196 -16.82 -13.56 -2.36
CA GLN A 196 -17.86 -14.05 -3.27
C GLN A 196 -17.66 -15.55 -3.59
N GLN A 197 -16.43 -16.01 -3.82
CA GLN A 197 -16.13 -17.42 -4.02
C GLN A 197 -16.42 -18.26 -2.76
N GLN A 198 -16.32 -17.66 -1.57
CA GLN A 198 -16.68 -18.31 -0.30
C GLN A 198 -18.17 -18.21 0.03
N GLY A 199 -19.00 -17.69 -0.89
CA GLY A 199 -20.46 -17.62 -0.75
C GLY A 199 -20.99 -16.46 0.10
N PHE A 200 -20.19 -15.40 0.27
CA PHE A 200 -20.70 -14.17 0.91
C PHE A 200 -21.41 -13.29 -0.12
N ASP A 201 -22.58 -12.78 0.26
CA ASP A 201 -23.40 -11.85 -0.52
C ASP A 201 -23.22 -10.40 -0.03
N GLY A 202 -23.70 -9.44 -0.83
CA GLY A 202 -23.69 -8.02 -0.47
C GLY A 202 -22.30 -7.44 -0.24
N VAL A 203 -21.30 -7.94 -0.99
CA VAL A 203 -19.91 -7.54 -0.84
C VAL A 203 -19.60 -6.30 -1.66
N HIS A 204 -19.08 -5.27 -1.02
CA HIS A 204 -18.75 -3.97 -1.59
C HIS A 204 -17.33 -3.57 -1.25
N HIS A 205 -16.72 -2.67 -2.05
CA HIS A 205 -15.46 -2.06 -1.69
C HIS A 205 -15.33 -0.61 -2.18
N LEU A 206 -14.54 0.16 -1.44
CA LEU A 206 -14.27 1.56 -1.76
C LEU A 206 -13.45 1.66 -3.06
N GLU A 207 -14.05 2.26 -4.09
CA GLU A 207 -13.42 2.47 -5.38
C GLU A 207 -12.19 3.39 -5.25
N GLY A 208 -11.06 2.88 -5.68
CA GLY A 208 -9.81 3.62 -5.59
C GLY A 208 -9.20 3.69 -4.18
N GLY A 209 -9.87 3.12 -3.17
CA GLY A 209 -9.39 3.05 -1.80
C GLY A 209 -9.33 4.40 -1.08
N ILE A 210 -8.67 4.41 0.08
CA ILE A 210 -8.56 5.57 0.96
C ILE A 210 -7.96 6.78 0.23
N LEU A 211 -6.93 6.58 -0.61
CA LEU A 211 -6.28 7.71 -1.29
C LEU A 211 -7.24 8.46 -2.21
N ARG A 212 -8.11 7.76 -2.95
CA ARG A 212 -9.14 8.42 -3.78
C ARG A 212 -10.22 9.08 -2.91
N TYR A 213 -10.58 8.44 -1.81
CA TYR A 213 -11.54 9.02 -0.87
C TYR A 213 -11.04 10.35 -0.28
N LEU A 214 -9.78 10.40 0.16
CA LEU A 214 -9.15 11.63 0.68
C LEU A 214 -9.00 12.72 -0.38
N GLU A 215 -8.84 12.35 -1.66
CA GLU A 215 -8.77 13.29 -2.77
C GLU A 215 -10.13 13.93 -3.07
N GLU A 216 -11.23 13.14 -2.99
CA GLU A 216 -12.56 13.57 -3.42
C GLU A 216 -13.43 14.13 -2.27
N ILE A 217 -13.25 13.65 -1.03
CA ILE A 217 -14.09 14.02 0.12
C ILE A 217 -13.38 15.07 0.98
N PRO A 218 -13.94 16.27 1.15
CA PRO A 218 -13.37 17.30 2.02
C PRO A 218 -13.30 16.86 3.48
N GLU A 219 -12.23 17.22 4.17
CA GLU A 219 -11.96 16.81 5.56
C GLU A 219 -13.13 17.01 6.54
N PRO A 220 -13.88 18.15 6.51
CA PRO A 220 -15.02 18.34 7.41
C PRO A 220 -16.18 17.37 7.20
N LEU A 221 -16.25 16.73 6.03
CA LEU A 221 -17.31 15.77 5.67
C LEU A 221 -16.83 14.32 5.75
N SER A 222 -15.56 14.10 6.08
CA SER A 222 -14.91 12.81 6.03
C SER A 222 -15.12 11.99 7.30
N SER A 223 -15.46 10.71 7.13
CA SER A 223 -15.49 9.69 8.19
C SER A 223 -14.11 9.09 8.46
N TRP A 224 -13.08 9.45 7.68
CA TRP A 224 -11.71 9.01 7.91
C TRP A 224 -11.10 9.69 9.13
N ARG A 225 -10.34 8.91 9.93
CA ARG A 225 -9.60 9.40 11.10
C ARG A 225 -8.14 9.03 11.02
N GLY A 226 -7.24 9.98 11.31
CA GLY A 226 -5.80 9.78 11.30
C GLY A 226 -5.14 9.94 9.93
N GLU A 227 -3.98 9.31 9.75
CA GLU A 227 -3.18 9.35 8.53
C GLU A 227 -3.30 8.05 7.74
N CYS A 228 -3.12 8.13 6.41
CA CYS A 228 -3.11 6.95 5.55
C CYS A 228 -1.68 6.49 5.29
N PHE A 229 -1.34 5.26 5.69
CA PHE A 229 -0.04 4.66 5.41
C PHE A 229 0.19 4.50 3.90
N VAL A 230 1.39 4.91 3.46
CA VAL A 230 1.85 4.74 2.07
C VAL A 230 3.21 4.04 2.03
N PHE A 231 3.47 3.28 0.96
CA PHE A 231 4.65 2.41 0.84
C PHE A 231 5.86 3.12 0.20
N ASP A 232 6.05 4.40 0.52
CA ASP A 232 7.19 5.21 0.09
C ASP A 232 7.82 5.97 1.29
N LYS A 233 8.79 6.83 1.03
CA LYS A 233 9.50 7.57 2.10
C LYS A 233 8.63 8.57 2.87
N ARG A 234 7.45 8.90 2.38
CA ARG A 234 6.49 9.74 3.12
C ARG A 234 5.92 9.02 4.33
N VAL A 235 5.94 7.68 4.32
CA VAL A 235 5.42 6.78 5.37
C VAL A 235 3.90 6.86 5.52
N ALA A 236 3.36 8.06 5.69
CA ALA A 236 1.93 8.32 5.78
C ALA A 236 1.58 9.65 5.12
N VAL A 237 0.33 9.81 4.73
CA VAL A 237 -0.22 11.06 4.22
C VAL A 237 -1.43 11.49 5.07
N ASN A 238 -1.57 12.81 5.23
CA ASN A 238 -2.71 13.42 5.89
C ASN A 238 -3.93 13.47 4.95
N HIS A 239 -5.01 14.13 5.37
CA HIS A 239 -6.23 14.28 4.58
C HIS A 239 -6.02 15.05 3.26
N GLN A 240 -5.05 15.95 3.19
CA GLN A 240 -4.69 16.72 1.99
C GLN A 240 -3.72 15.96 1.06
N LEU A 241 -3.44 14.67 1.36
CA LEU A 241 -2.44 13.83 0.67
C LEU A 241 -1.00 14.35 0.75
N GLU A 242 -0.74 15.25 1.70
CA GLU A 242 0.59 15.74 2.03
C GLU A 242 1.30 14.78 2.99
N PRO A 243 2.64 14.80 3.08
CA PRO A 243 3.36 14.01 4.07
C PRO A 243 2.85 14.26 5.49
N GLY A 244 2.50 13.17 6.20
CA GLY A 244 2.04 13.21 7.58
C GLY A 244 3.18 13.33 8.59
N GLU A 245 2.86 13.12 9.87
CA GLU A 245 3.81 13.24 10.99
C GLU A 245 4.51 11.92 11.34
N HIS A 246 3.97 10.79 10.84
CA HIS A 246 4.54 9.49 11.10
C HIS A 246 5.88 9.29 10.37
N SER A 247 6.79 8.61 11.02
CA SER A 247 8.07 8.16 10.46
C SER A 247 8.18 6.63 10.56
N VAL A 248 9.17 6.03 9.93
CA VAL A 248 9.39 4.59 10.01
C VAL A 248 10.51 4.25 10.98
N CYS A 249 10.33 3.21 11.77
CA CYS A 249 11.44 2.60 12.51
C CYS A 249 12.37 1.87 11.54
N HIS A 250 13.60 2.34 11.36
CA HIS A 250 14.56 1.70 10.44
C HIS A 250 15.06 0.32 10.91
N ALA A 251 14.72 -0.11 12.14
CA ALA A 251 15.02 -1.46 12.61
C ALA A 251 13.94 -2.46 12.20
N CYS A 252 12.67 -2.19 12.49
CA CYS A 252 11.56 -3.12 12.23
C CYS A 252 10.66 -2.75 11.04
N GLY A 253 10.73 -1.53 10.53
CA GLY A 253 9.91 -1.06 9.40
C GLY A 253 8.51 -0.55 9.79
N LEU A 254 8.12 -0.60 11.06
CA LEU A 254 6.80 -0.15 11.50
C LEU A 254 6.72 1.38 11.63
N PRO A 255 5.53 1.98 11.43
CA PRO A 255 5.32 3.42 11.58
C PRO A 255 5.44 3.83 13.06
N LEU A 256 5.90 5.05 13.28
CA LEU A 256 6.07 5.68 14.58
C LEU A 256 5.47 7.08 14.58
N SER A 257 4.59 7.33 15.53
CA SER A 257 4.09 8.68 15.79
C SER A 257 5.17 9.60 16.40
N PRO A 258 4.97 10.93 16.43
CA PRO A 258 5.84 11.83 17.19
C PRO A 258 6.00 11.43 18.67
N ALA A 259 4.93 10.96 19.31
CA ALA A 259 4.97 10.50 20.69
C ALA A 259 5.80 9.23 20.87
N ASP A 260 5.74 8.28 19.95
CA ASP A 260 6.55 7.05 19.97
C ASP A 260 8.05 7.33 19.96
N ARG A 261 8.46 8.39 19.26
CA ARG A 261 9.86 8.81 19.16
C ARG A 261 10.39 9.49 20.45
N GLN A 262 9.51 9.81 21.38
CA GLN A 262 9.88 10.37 22.71
C GLN A 262 9.96 9.31 23.79
N LEU A 263 9.56 8.07 23.51
CA LEU A 263 9.61 6.98 24.46
C LEU A 263 11.06 6.52 24.74
N PRO A 264 11.38 6.07 25.95
CA PRO A 264 12.70 5.52 26.29
C PRO A 264 13.13 4.32 25.45
N SER A 265 12.16 3.61 24.87
CA SER A 265 12.39 2.48 23.92
C SER A 265 12.89 2.92 22.55
N TYR A 266 12.80 4.22 22.23
CA TYR A 266 13.20 4.71 20.91
C TYR A 266 14.67 5.10 20.88
N VAL A 267 15.40 4.38 20.02
CA VAL A 267 16.77 4.75 19.61
C VAL A 267 16.79 4.80 18.09
N ALA A 268 17.07 5.97 17.53
CA ALA A 268 17.02 6.20 16.08
C ALA A 268 17.79 5.13 15.29
N GLY A 269 17.10 4.46 14.37
CA GLY A 269 17.65 3.40 13.54
C GLY A 269 17.91 2.06 14.24
N VAL A 270 17.70 1.94 15.56
CA VAL A 270 18.08 0.78 16.37
C VAL A 270 16.88 0.09 17.02
N SER A 271 15.99 0.83 17.67
CA SER A 271 14.85 0.26 18.38
C SER A 271 13.66 1.21 18.44
N CYS A 272 12.48 0.66 18.71
CA CYS A 272 11.27 1.39 19.06
C CYS A 272 10.37 0.53 19.95
N ARG A 273 9.22 1.06 20.40
CA ARG A 273 8.27 0.33 21.27
C ARG A 273 7.82 -1.02 20.67
N HIS A 274 7.78 -1.16 19.34
CA HIS A 274 7.33 -2.37 18.65
C HIS A 274 8.42 -3.45 18.53
N CYS A 275 9.68 -3.09 18.69
CA CYS A 275 10.77 -4.02 18.43
C CYS A 275 11.87 -4.07 19.49
N LEU A 276 11.66 -3.41 20.63
CA LEU A 276 12.62 -3.39 21.72
C LEU A 276 12.98 -4.80 22.20
N GLU A 277 12.00 -5.69 22.27
CA GLU A 277 12.19 -7.08 22.72
C GLU A 277 12.31 -8.08 21.58
N ARG A 278 12.09 -7.63 20.32
CA ARG A 278 12.07 -8.49 19.14
C ARG A 278 13.45 -8.87 18.62
N PHE A 279 14.45 -8.01 18.83
CA PHE A 279 15.79 -8.17 18.28
C PHE A 279 16.84 -8.46 19.37
N SER A 280 17.79 -9.32 19.03
CA SER A 280 18.94 -9.64 19.88
C SER A 280 19.90 -8.44 20.04
N ASP A 281 20.79 -8.52 21.04
CA ASP A 281 21.86 -7.51 21.21
C ASP A 281 22.78 -7.43 20.01
N ALA A 282 23.08 -8.57 19.36
CA ALA A 282 23.86 -8.61 18.14
C ALA A 282 23.16 -7.89 16.98
N ASP A 283 21.83 -8.01 16.86
CA ASP A 283 21.04 -7.27 15.88
C ASP A 283 21.09 -5.76 16.15
N ARG A 284 20.89 -5.36 17.41
CA ARG A 284 20.98 -3.96 17.84
C ARG A 284 22.35 -3.34 17.57
N GLN A 285 23.43 -4.08 17.79
CA GLN A 285 24.78 -3.64 17.44
C GLN A 285 24.94 -3.42 15.93
N ARG A 286 24.43 -4.34 15.10
CA ARG A 286 24.43 -4.18 13.63
C ARG A 286 23.60 -2.97 13.18
N PHE A 287 22.46 -2.74 13.79
CA PHE A 287 21.62 -1.57 13.49
C PHE A 287 22.31 -0.26 13.92
N THR A 288 22.96 -0.24 15.06
CA THR A 288 23.75 0.91 15.54
C THR A 288 24.88 1.25 14.57
N GLU A 289 25.63 0.24 14.12
CA GLU A 289 26.71 0.47 13.16
C GLU A 289 26.18 0.97 11.81
N ARG A 290 25.08 0.39 11.30
CA ARG A 290 24.41 0.88 10.10
C ARG A 290 23.99 2.35 10.26
N GLN A 291 23.39 2.70 11.39
CA GLN A 291 22.94 4.07 11.66
C GLN A 291 24.12 5.03 11.68
N ARG A 292 25.23 4.67 12.34
CA ARG A 292 26.46 5.45 12.36
C ARG A 292 27.05 5.67 10.97
N GLN A 293 27.02 4.64 10.11
CA GLN A 293 27.50 4.77 8.72
C GLN A 293 26.59 5.70 7.90
N MET A 294 25.27 5.62 8.09
CA MET A 294 24.30 6.52 7.43
C MET A 294 24.54 7.98 7.85
N GLU A 295 24.77 8.25 9.14
CA GLU A 295 25.04 9.59 9.66
C GLU A 295 26.37 10.15 9.11
N ARG A 296 27.43 9.34 9.07
CA ARG A 296 28.71 9.73 8.46
C ARG A 296 28.57 10.05 6.98
N ALA A 297 27.82 9.24 6.22
CA ALA A 297 27.57 9.52 4.82
C ALA A 297 26.77 10.82 4.64
N ARG A 298 25.74 11.05 5.45
CA ARG A 298 24.97 12.30 5.44
C ARG A 298 25.83 13.53 5.74
N GLN A 299 26.74 13.44 6.71
CA GLN A 299 27.68 14.53 7.04
C GLN A 299 28.64 14.85 5.88
N ARG A 300 28.96 13.86 5.03
CA ARG A 300 29.79 14.04 3.84
C ARG A 300 29.01 14.42 2.58
N GLY A 301 27.68 14.59 2.68
CA GLY A 301 26.82 14.83 1.51
C GLY A 301 26.71 13.61 0.59
N GLU A 302 27.05 12.41 1.07
CA GLU A 302 27.02 11.15 0.32
C GLU A 302 25.73 10.36 0.59
N CYS A 303 25.28 9.59 -0.39
CA CYS A 303 24.14 8.68 -0.20
C CYS A 303 24.65 7.30 0.22
N HIS A 304 24.36 6.84 1.44
CA HIS A 304 24.90 5.59 1.99
C HIS A 304 24.33 4.32 1.34
N LEU A 305 23.17 4.35 0.74
CA LEU A 305 22.51 3.18 0.15
C LEU A 305 22.10 3.44 -1.31
N GLY A 306 23.08 3.39 -2.22
CA GLY A 306 22.85 3.24 -3.67
C GLY A 306 22.02 4.33 -4.35
N GLY A 307 21.88 5.50 -3.74
CA GLY A 307 21.32 6.69 -4.37
C GLY A 307 22.44 7.52 -4.99
N ARG A 308 22.22 8.05 -6.19
CA ARG A 308 23.08 9.11 -6.72
C ARG A 308 22.99 10.33 -5.80
N PRO A 309 24.09 11.08 -5.56
CA PRO A 309 23.99 12.36 -4.86
C PRO A 309 23.02 13.27 -5.61
N VAL A 310 22.15 13.92 -4.87
CA VAL A 310 21.34 15.01 -5.41
C VAL A 310 22.29 16.16 -5.64
N GLY A 311 22.63 16.45 -6.91
CA GLY A 311 23.35 17.64 -7.33
C GLY A 311 22.49 18.88 -7.23
#